data_16b4603aa70c8f9765a4a0f6a5b29fcf
#
_entry.id   16b4603aa70c8f9765a4a0f6a5b29fcf
#
_cell.length_a   1.000
_cell.length_b   1.000
_cell.length_c   1.000
_cell.angle_alpha   90.00
_cell.angle_beta   90.00
_cell.angle_gamma   90.00
#
_symmetry.space_group_name_H-M   'P 1'
#
loop_
_entity.id
_entity.type
_entity.pdbx_description
1 polymer ?
#
loop_
_entity_poly.entity_id
_entity_poly.type
_entity_poly.pdbx_seq_one_letter_code
_entity_poly.pdbx_strand_id
1 'polypeptide(L)'
;MHSTATTPPTLPAIGLARFGQFRPGRIFLALVLLGLAVAPGSLGALTRGLMQDAFVQVSAFVAATLLLFYGAEKFFRFDMGQAIGRARGMQVPMAALLGATPGCGGAVIVVAAYASGKVSFGAVVATLTATMGDAAFLLIATRPDAALVLLPTQLVAGVLTGWLIDRFVTTDYRPTGGTCEIAPRIGRLRLRDMAYLAAAIPGLIVGAAQIASIEIHTVLGMPVAWFALAGVFTGLAIWAVSPVTAMTNPVDNPVTRMAEETAFISVWVILAYLTYDYANAYLGLDIKTLFISVAPILPLMGAAVGFIPGCGPQVLVATLFVNGAIPFSALAANAISNDGDALFPAIALAPRAALMATVFSVIPALVIGYGLYFFAPGFMN
;
A
#
# COMPACT_ATOMS: atom_id res chain seq x y z
N MET A 1 -53.01 21.61 17.57
CA MET A 1 -52.18 21.56 16.35
C MET A 1 -50.89 22.36 16.65
N HIS A 2 -49.87 21.70 17.20
CA HIS A 2 -48.54 22.29 17.37
C HIS A 2 -47.64 21.73 16.30
N SER A 3 -47.27 22.58 15.33
CA SER A 3 -46.29 22.28 14.29
C SER A 3 -44.92 22.35 14.92
N THR A 4 -44.27 21.20 15.11
CA THR A 4 -42.83 21.11 15.45
C THR A 4 -42.08 21.28 14.16
N ALA A 5 -41.52 22.47 13.96
CA ALA A 5 -40.52 22.72 12.92
C ALA A 5 -39.26 21.93 13.25
N THR A 6 -39.02 20.85 12.50
CA THR A 6 -37.74 20.14 12.52
C THR A 6 -36.67 21.00 11.84
N THR A 7 -35.79 21.56 12.62
CA THR A 7 -34.54 22.17 12.13
C THR A 7 -33.77 21.15 11.31
N PRO A 8 -33.31 21.50 10.08
CA PRO A 8 -32.47 20.58 9.31
C PRO A 8 -31.17 20.32 10.06
N PRO A 9 -30.61 19.09 9.96
CA PRO A 9 -29.35 18.75 10.61
C PRO A 9 -28.26 19.67 10.06
N THR A 10 -27.68 20.47 10.95
CA THR A 10 -26.50 21.26 10.65
C THR A 10 -25.36 20.29 10.30
N LEU A 11 -24.89 20.31 9.06
CA LEU A 11 -23.70 19.59 8.64
C LEU A 11 -22.55 19.97 9.61
N PRO A 12 -21.83 19.00 10.17
CA PRO A 12 -20.70 19.31 11.07
C PRO A 12 -19.71 20.17 10.29
N ALA A 13 -19.32 21.30 10.90
CA ALA A 13 -18.36 22.21 10.34
C ALA A 13 -17.08 21.40 10.00
N ILE A 14 -16.72 21.38 8.72
CA ILE A 14 -15.50 20.73 8.22
C ILE A 14 -14.33 21.47 8.87
N GLY A 15 -13.79 20.90 9.95
CA GLY A 15 -12.66 21.46 10.68
C GLY A 15 -11.45 21.53 9.75
N LEU A 16 -10.94 22.73 9.51
CA LEU A 16 -9.62 22.91 8.93
C LEU A 16 -8.60 22.33 9.90
N ALA A 17 -7.81 21.35 9.46
CA ALA A 17 -6.73 20.80 10.26
C ALA A 17 -5.78 21.96 10.65
N ARG A 18 -5.78 22.34 11.93
CA ARG A 18 -4.82 23.28 12.47
C ARG A 18 -3.42 22.67 12.33
N PHE A 19 -2.47 23.46 11.87
CA PHE A 19 -1.05 23.12 11.88
C PHE A 19 -0.67 22.55 13.25
N GLY A 20 -0.14 21.29 13.26
CA GLY A 20 0.63 20.79 14.38
C GLY A 20 -0.12 20.04 15.47
N GLN A 21 -0.69 18.88 15.19
CA GLN A 21 -0.56 17.83 16.20
C GLN A 21 0.85 17.23 16.04
N PHE A 22 1.81 17.79 16.80
CA PHE A 22 3.16 17.22 16.89
C PHE A 22 3.03 15.76 17.33
N ARG A 23 3.43 14.84 16.46
CA ARG A 23 3.50 13.42 16.78
C ARG A 23 4.96 13.10 17.12
N PRO A 24 5.36 13.08 18.40
CA PRO A 24 6.77 13.00 18.80
C PRO A 24 7.45 11.75 18.25
N GLY A 25 6.73 10.63 18.15
CA GLY A 25 7.27 9.41 17.58
C GLY A 25 7.64 9.49 16.09
N ARG A 26 6.84 10.19 15.28
CA ARG A 26 7.17 10.38 13.85
C ARG A 26 8.35 11.30 13.66
N ILE A 27 8.41 12.38 14.42
CA ILE A 27 9.54 13.32 14.39
C ILE A 27 10.81 12.61 14.84
N PHE A 28 10.74 11.83 15.92
CA PHE A 28 11.88 11.05 16.40
C PHE A 28 12.39 10.06 15.33
N LEU A 29 11.48 9.29 14.71
CA LEU A 29 11.87 8.35 13.65
C LEU A 29 12.46 9.07 12.43
N ALA A 30 11.87 10.19 12.01
CA ALA A 30 12.42 10.99 10.90
C ALA A 30 13.83 11.51 11.23
N LEU A 31 14.05 11.97 12.46
CA LEU A 31 15.38 12.41 12.91
C LEU A 31 16.38 11.25 12.98
N VAL A 32 15.97 10.07 13.41
CA VAL A 32 16.81 8.86 13.39
C VAL A 32 17.22 8.51 11.95
N LEU A 33 16.26 8.46 11.02
CA LEU A 33 16.52 8.19 9.61
C LEU A 33 17.46 9.23 8.99
N LEU A 34 17.25 10.52 9.29
CA LEU A 34 18.15 11.60 8.87
C LEU A 34 19.54 11.44 9.47
N GLY A 35 19.62 11.12 10.75
CA GLY A 35 20.90 10.85 11.43
C GLY A 35 21.68 9.70 10.82
N LEU A 36 21.00 8.60 10.48
CA LEU A 36 21.59 7.47 9.78
C LEU A 36 22.07 7.85 8.38
N ALA A 37 21.30 8.67 7.63
CA ALA A 37 21.69 9.13 6.30
C ALA A 37 22.94 10.03 6.31
N VAL A 38 23.13 10.82 7.37
CA VAL A 38 24.29 11.72 7.54
C VAL A 38 25.48 11.04 8.25
N ALA A 39 25.27 9.83 8.77
CA ALA A 39 26.33 9.10 9.47
C ALA A 39 27.60 8.95 8.61
N PRO A 40 28.81 9.06 9.22
CA PRO A 40 30.05 8.90 8.50
C PRO A 40 30.31 7.43 8.11
N GLY A 41 31.13 7.23 7.09
CA GLY A 41 31.60 5.90 6.67
C GLY A 41 30.56 5.08 5.90
N SER A 42 30.68 3.76 5.99
CA SER A 42 29.88 2.80 5.24
C SER A 42 28.40 2.82 5.63
N LEU A 43 28.10 3.09 6.90
CA LEU A 43 26.72 3.15 7.39
C LEU A 43 25.90 4.24 6.66
N GLY A 44 26.41 5.46 6.64
CA GLY A 44 25.69 6.55 5.95
C GLY A 44 25.65 6.38 4.44
N ALA A 45 26.70 5.81 3.84
CA ALA A 45 26.70 5.52 2.41
C ALA A 45 25.64 4.47 2.06
N LEU A 46 25.57 3.36 2.80
CA LEU A 46 24.56 2.32 2.64
C LEU A 46 23.16 2.89 2.85
N THR A 47 22.93 3.64 3.92
CA THR A 47 21.63 4.26 4.21
C THR A 47 21.16 5.15 3.07
N ARG A 48 22.01 6.04 2.56
CA ARG A 48 21.65 6.93 1.44
C ARG A 48 21.38 6.14 0.16
N GLY A 49 22.14 5.09 -0.13
CA GLY A 49 21.87 4.19 -1.26
C GLY A 49 20.48 3.57 -1.18
N LEU A 50 20.18 2.94 -0.04
CA LEU A 50 18.87 2.30 0.18
C LEU A 50 17.70 3.28 0.15
N MET A 51 17.88 4.50 0.68
CA MET A 51 16.87 5.55 0.59
C MET A 51 16.63 6.01 -0.85
N GLN A 52 17.70 6.11 -1.67
CA GLN A 52 17.59 6.45 -3.08
C GLN A 52 16.85 5.35 -3.85
N ASP A 53 17.21 4.10 -3.60
CA ASP A 53 16.58 2.94 -4.25
C ASP A 53 15.10 2.85 -3.87
N ALA A 54 14.76 2.99 -2.60
CA ALA A 54 13.38 3.03 -2.13
C ALA A 54 12.56 4.15 -2.80
N PHE A 55 13.16 5.33 -3.00
CA PHE A 55 12.48 6.43 -3.66
C PHE A 55 12.28 6.18 -5.15
N VAL A 56 13.32 5.78 -5.87
CA VAL A 56 13.28 5.60 -7.33
C VAL A 56 12.46 4.38 -7.72
N GLN A 57 12.63 3.25 -7.02
CA GLN A 57 12.00 1.99 -7.39
C GLN A 57 10.54 1.87 -6.90
N VAL A 58 10.17 2.57 -5.82
CA VAL A 58 8.84 2.46 -5.23
C VAL A 58 8.13 3.80 -5.13
N SER A 59 8.69 4.76 -4.36
CA SER A 59 7.96 5.99 -4.03
C SER A 59 7.55 6.82 -5.25
N ALA A 60 8.40 6.92 -6.27
CA ALA A 60 8.11 7.67 -7.49
C ALA A 60 6.97 7.02 -8.30
N PHE A 61 6.91 5.69 -8.36
CA PHE A 61 5.83 4.95 -9.04
C PHE A 61 4.51 5.07 -8.27
N VAL A 62 4.55 4.95 -6.95
CA VAL A 62 3.39 5.16 -6.08
C VAL A 62 2.83 6.57 -6.26
N ALA A 63 3.71 7.60 -6.25
CA ALA A 63 3.30 8.97 -6.48
C ALA A 63 2.61 9.15 -7.84
N ALA A 64 3.17 8.59 -8.91
CA ALA A 64 2.60 8.68 -10.24
C ALA A 64 1.23 8.01 -10.32
N THR A 65 1.08 6.81 -9.73
CA THR A 65 -0.16 6.05 -9.75
C THR A 65 -1.26 6.74 -8.93
N LEU A 66 -0.94 7.20 -7.72
CA LEU A 66 -1.90 7.94 -6.90
C LEU A 66 -2.32 9.25 -7.57
N LEU A 67 -1.38 9.96 -8.20
CA LEU A 67 -1.69 11.18 -8.92
C LEU A 67 -2.62 10.93 -10.13
N LEU A 68 -2.33 9.87 -10.89
CA LEU A 68 -3.17 9.44 -12.02
C LEU A 68 -4.57 9.08 -11.53
N PHE A 69 -4.66 8.31 -10.45
CA PHE A 69 -5.93 7.83 -9.89
C PHE A 69 -6.78 8.99 -9.35
N TYR A 70 -6.21 9.83 -8.50
CA TYR A 70 -6.91 10.98 -7.92
C TYR A 70 -7.19 12.07 -8.96
N GLY A 71 -6.31 12.21 -9.95
CA GLY A 71 -6.53 13.07 -11.11
C GLY A 71 -7.72 12.61 -11.95
N ALA A 72 -7.81 11.33 -12.24
CA ALA A 72 -8.91 10.72 -12.97
C ALA A 72 -10.24 10.85 -12.19
N GLU A 73 -10.24 10.54 -10.89
CA GLU A 73 -11.42 10.71 -10.02
C GLU A 73 -11.97 12.14 -10.09
N LYS A 74 -11.08 13.13 -9.99
CA LYS A 74 -11.45 14.55 -10.06
C LYS A 74 -11.93 14.97 -11.46
N PHE A 75 -11.29 14.47 -12.52
CA PHE A 75 -11.61 14.84 -13.91
C PHE A 75 -12.95 14.24 -14.37
N PHE A 76 -13.14 12.95 -14.13
CA PHE A 76 -14.34 12.24 -14.58
C PHE A 76 -15.56 12.45 -13.66
N ARG A 77 -15.37 13.00 -12.46
CA ARG A 77 -16.41 13.13 -11.42
C ARG A 77 -17.21 11.83 -11.23
N PHE A 78 -16.54 10.69 -11.34
CA PHE A 78 -17.15 9.38 -11.35
C PHE A 78 -17.08 8.77 -9.96
N ASP A 79 -18.24 8.56 -9.33
CA ASP A 79 -18.34 7.83 -8.05
C ASP A 79 -18.23 6.32 -8.35
N MET A 80 -17.01 5.79 -8.27
CA MET A 80 -16.73 4.37 -8.50
C MET A 80 -17.50 3.47 -7.53
N GLY A 81 -17.71 3.90 -6.30
CA GLY A 81 -18.48 3.15 -5.31
C GLY A 81 -19.94 2.97 -5.72
N GLN A 82 -20.55 4.00 -6.34
CA GLN A 82 -21.91 3.87 -6.88
C GLN A 82 -21.97 2.96 -8.12
N ALA A 83 -20.96 3.03 -8.98
CA ALA A 83 -20.92 2.20 -10.18
C ALA A 83 -20.86 0.71 -9.82
N ILE A 84 -20.00 0.34 -8.88
CA ILE A 84 -19.89 -1.04 -8.37
C ILE A 84 -21.21 -1.46 -7.71
N GLY A 85 -21.82 -0.58 -6.90
CA GLY A 85 -23.07 -0.87 -6.22
C GLY A 85 -24.25 -1.18 -7.16
N ARG A 86 -24.26 -0.57 -8.36
CA ARG A 86 -25.29 -0.82 -9.38
C ARG A 86 -25.09 -2.14 -10.13
N ALA A 87 -23.89 -2.65 -10.20
CA ALA A 87 -23.52 -3.86 -10.94
C ALA A 87 -23.71 -5.14 -10.11
N ARG A 88 -24.92 -5.42 -9.60
CA ARG A 88 -25.22 -6.48 -8.62
C ARG A 88 -24.55 -7.83 -8.90
N GLY A 89 -24.51 -8.32 -10.12
CA GLY A 89 -23.87 -9.59 -10.47
C GLY A 89 -22.35 -9.52 -10.69
N MET A 90 -21.81 -8.31 -10.88
CA MET A 90 -20.41 -8.06 -11.19
C MET A 90 -19.66 -7.32 -10.05
N GLN A 91 -20.29 -7.16 -8.90
CA GLN A 91 -19.68 -6.44 -7.77
C GLN A 91 -18.35 -7.04 -7.35
N VAL A 92 -18.31 -8.37 -7.16
CA VAL A 92 -17.12 -9.09 -6.70
C VAL A 92 -15.98 -9.01 -7.72
N PRO A 93 -16.17 -9.33 -9.03
CA PRO A 93 -15.12 -9.17 -10.02
C PRO A 93 -14.63 -7.72 -10.18
N MET A 94 -15.54 -6.74 -10.16
CA MET A 94 -15.15 -5.33 -10.26
C MET A 94 -14.38 -4.87 -9.03
N ALA A 95 -14.78 -5.31 -7.84
CA ALA A 95 -14.11 -5.03 -6.60
C ALA A 95 -12.71 -5.66 -6.57
N ALA A 96 -12.58 -6.93 -6.99
CA ALA A 96 -11.28 -7.58 -7.13
C ALA A 96 -10.37 -6.87 -8.14
N LEU A 97 -10.92 -6.43 -9.28
CA LEU A 97 -10.16 -5.69 -10.28
C LEU A 97 -9.62 -4.34 -9.71
N LEU A 98 -10.43 -3.65 -8.92
CA LEU A 98 -9.97 -2.44 -8.23
C LEU A 98 -8.90 -2.74 -7.18
N GLY A 99 -9.01 -3.87 -6.47
CA GLY A 99 -7.96 -4.33 -5.56
C GLY A 99 -6.68 -4.69 -6.28
N ALA A 100 -6.77 -5.30 -7.46
CA ALA A 100 -5.63 -5.70 -8.28
C ALA A 100 -4.94 -4.51 -8.98
N THR A 101 -5.55 -3.32 -8.97
CA THR A 101 -4.83 -2.12 -9.46
C THR A 101 -3.66 -1.82 -8.54
N PRO A 102 -2.45 -1.62 -9.07
CA PRO A 102 -1.29 -1.28 -8.25
C PRO A 102 -1.55 -0.04 -7.40
N GLY A 103 -1.23 -0.12 -6.10
CA GLY A 103 -1.58 0.89 -5.10
C GLY A 103 -2.87 0.57 -4.34
N CYS A 104 -3.14 1.32 -3.27
CA CYS A 104 -4.24 1.00 -2.34
C CYS A 104 -5.55 1.73 -2.64
N GLY A 105 -5.57 2.67 -3.60
CA GLY A 105 -6.72 3.54 -3.86
C GLY A 105 -8.00 2.80 -4.23
N GLY A 106 -7.90 1.77 -5.09
CA GLY A 106 -9.05 0.96 -5.50
C GLY A 106 -9.68 0.19 -4.35
N ALA A 107 -8.84 -0.43 -3.52
CA ALA A 107 -9.30 -1.20 -2.36
C ALA A 107 -10.02 -0.31 -1.34
N VAL A 108 -9.52 0.88 -1.12
CA VAL A 108 -10.12 1.85 -0.21
C VAL A 108 -11.52 2.26 -0.65
N ILE A 109 -11.74 2.49 -1.94
CA ILE A 109 -13.06 2.82 -2.49
C ILE A 109 -14.07 1.72 -2.21
N VAL A 110 -13.66 0.46 -2.38
CA VAL A 110 -14.54 -0.68 -2.11
C VAL A 110 -14.88 -0.78 -0.63
N VAL A 111 -13.90 -0.59 0.25
CA VAL A 111 -14.12 -0.58 1.71
C VAL A 111 -15.08 0.54 2.12
N ALA A 112 -14.90 1.74 1.59
CA ALA A 112 -15.81 2.87 1.85
C ALA A 112 -17.21 2.61 1.30
N ALA A 113 -17.32 2.00 0.12
CA ALA A 113 -18.58 1.60 -0.47
C ALA A 113 -19.32 0.53 0.36
N TYR A 114 -18.56 -0.42 0.96
CA TYR A 114 -19.11 -1.39 1.90
C TYR A 114 -19.63 -0.74 3.18
N ALA A 115 -18.85 0.11 3.81
CA ALA A 115 -19.25 0.85 5.00
C ALA A 115 -20.52 1.69 4.75
N SER A 116 -20.70 2.19 3.51
CA SER A 116 -21.89 2.92 3.07
C SER A 116 -23.05 2.02 2.63
N GLY A 117 -22.92 0.70 2.72
CA GLY A 117 -23.98 -0.24 2.34
C GLY A 117 -24.18 -0.47 0.84
N LYS A 118 -23.25 0.00 0.00
CA LYS A 118 -23.36 -0.06 -1.47
C LYS A 118 -22.89 -1.39 -2.07
N VAL A 119 -21.96 -2.10 -1.41
CA VAL A 119 -21.40 -3.36 -1.89
C VAL A 119 -21.47 -4.47 -0.83
N SER A 120 -21.29 -5.73 -1.27
CA SER A 120 -21.32 -6.91 -0.40
C SER A 120 -20.03 -7.08 0.41
N PHE A 121 -20.06 -7.93 1.45
CA PHE A 121 -18.85 -8.32 2.20
C PHE A 121 -17.88 -9.13 1.35
N GLY A 122 -18.39 -10.02 0.48
CA GLY A 122 -17.55 -10.74 -0.47
C GLY A 122 -16.81 -9.82 -1.43
N ALA A 123 -17.38 -8.67 -1.80
CA ALA A 123 -16.64 -7.67 -2.59
C ALA A 123 -15.45 -7.08 -1.82
N VAL A 124 -15.58 -6.85 -0.51
CA VAL A 124 -14.47 -6.39 0.35
C VAL A 124 -13.36 -7.45 0.38
N VAL A 125 -13.72 -8.71 0.67
CA VAL A 125 -12.74 -9.80 0.73
C VAL A 125 -12.07 -9.98 -0.62
N ALA A 126 -12.82 -9.95 -1.72
CA ALA A 126 -12.27 -10.06 -3.08
C ALA A 126 -11.24 -8.97 -3.36
N THR A 127 -11.54 -7.74 -2.98
CA THR A 127 -10.65 -6.60 -3.16
C THR A 127 -9.37 -6.76 -2.34
N LEU A 128 -9.49 -7.06 -1.05
CA LEU A 128 -8.33 -7.20 -0.15
C LEU A 128 -7.45 -8.38 -0.55
N THR A 129 -8.04 -9.53 -0.91
CA THR A 129 -7.31 -10.70 -1.40
C THR A 129 -6.59 -10.45 -2.74
N ALA A 130 -7.17 -9.61 -3.61
CA ALA A 130 -6.59 -9.30 -4.92
C ALA A 130 -5.56 -8.16 -4.89
N THR A 131 -5.42 -7.45 -3.77
CA THR A 131 -4.50 -6.32 -3.68
C THR A 131 -3.09 -6.76 -3.34
N MET A 132 -2.12 -6.26 -4.08
CA MET A 132 -0.70 -6.38 -3.75
C MET A 132 -0.12 -5.05 -3.25
N GLY A 133 -0.93 -3.99 -3.23
CA GLY A 133 -0.48 -2.67 -2.81
C GLY A 133 0.76 -2.20 -3.56
N ASP A 134 1.68 -1.57 -2.84
CA ASP A 134 2.88 -0.97 -3.42
C ASP A 134 3.98 -2.00 -3.75
N ALA A 135 3.94 -3.18 -3.15
CA ALA A 135 4.85 -4.27 -3.49
C ALA A 135 4.68 -4.75 -4.94
N ALA A 136 3.51 -4.48 -5.55
CA ALA A 136 3.30 -4.75 -6.98
C ALA A 136 4.28 -3.97 -7.86
N PHE A 137 4.55 -2.69 -7.53
CA PHE A 137 5.50 -1.88 -8.30
C PHE A 137 6.92 -2.43 -8.19
N LEU A 138 7.35 -2.79 -6.97
CA LEU A 138 8.64 -3.41 -6.76
C LEU A 138 8.77 -4.70 -7.59
N LEU A 139 7.74 -5.56 -7.55
CA LEU A 139 7.77 -6.84 -8.26
C LEU A 139 7.75 -6.63 -9.79
N ILE A 140 6.92 -5.73 -10.29
CA ILE A 140 6.88 -5.39 -11.72
C ILE A 140 8.22 -4.83 -12.20
N ALA A 141 8.87 -4.01 -11.37
CA ALA A 141 10.15 -3.40 -11.70
C ALA A 141 11.32 -4.39 -11.72
N THR A 142 11.35 -5.34 -10.76
CA THR A 142 12.51 -6.22 -10.54
C THR A 142 12.32 -7.63 -11.09
N ARG A 143 11.12 -8.19 -11.02
CA ARG A 143 10.75 -9.56 -11.46
C ARG A 143 9.40 -9.54 -12.20
N PRO A 144 9.33 -8.94 -13.40
CA PRO A 144 8.09 -8.85 -14.19
C PRO A 144 7.49 -10.23 -14.54
N ASP A 145 8.33 -11.26 -14.66
CA ASP A 145 7.92 -12.66 -14.85
C ASP A 145 7.04 -13.13 -13.68
N ALA A 146 7.49 -12.92 -12.45
CA ALA A 146 6.76 -13.27 -11.24
C ALA A 146 5.48 -12.43 -11.08
N ALA A 147 5.53 -11.13 -11.41
CA ALA A 147 4.37 -10.25 -11.37
C ALA A 147 3.26 -10.71 -12.32
N LEU A 148 3.62 -11.13 -13.56
CA LEU A 148 2.66 -11.64 -14.56
C LEU A 148 1.95 -12.91 -14.13
N VAL A 149 2.52 -13.68 -13.24
CA VAL A 149 1.89 -14.88 -12.67
C VAL A 149 1.11 -14.54 -11.40
N LEU A 150 1.70 -13.78 -10.50
CA LEU A 150 1.14 -13.50 -9.18
C LEU A 150 -0.12 -12.63 -9.24
N LEU A 151 -0.09 -11.52 -9.98
CA LEU A 151 -1.21 -10.57 -10.03
C LEU A 151 -2.50 -11.20 -10.60
N PRO A 152 -2.48 -11.95 -11.73
CA PRO A 152 -3.66 -12.68 -12.18
C PRO A 152 -4.11 -13.76 -11.19
N THR A 153 -3.17 -14.45 -10.54
CA THR A 153 -3.48 -15.48 -9.53
C THR A 153 -4.23 -14.86 -8.34
N GLN A 154 -3.77 -13.72 -7.83
CA GLN A 154 -4.47 -12.97 -6.76
C GLN A 154 -5.86 -12.50 -7.20
N LEU A 155 -5.99 -11.97 -8.42
CA LEU A 155 -7.27 -11.55 -8.96
C LEU A 155 -8.27 -12.70 -9.00
N VAL A 156 -7.87 -13.86 -9.54
CA VAL A 156 -8.71 -15.06 -9.60
C VAL A 156 -9.04 -15.55 -8.18
N ALA A 157 -8.05 -15.63 -7.30
CA ALA A 157 -8.24 -16.04 -5.91
C ALA A 157 -9.24 -15.09 -5.20
N GLY A 158 -9.09 -13.78 -5.39
CA GLY A 158 -9.99 -12.78 -4.83
C GLY A 158 -11.43 -12.93 -5.32
N VAL A 159 -11.62 -13.08 -6.63
CA VAL A 159 -12.97 -13.28 -7.21
C VAL A 159 -13.62 -14.56 -6.68
N LEU A 160 -12.89 -15.67 -6.70
CA LEU A 160 -13.42 -16.95 -6.21
C LEU A 160 -13.77 -16.90 -4.73
N THR A 161 -12.87 -16.35 -3.91
CA THR A 161 -13.08 -16.22 -2.47
C THR A 161 -14.27 -15.30 -2.17
N GLY A 162 -14.35 -14.15 -2.85
CA GLY A 162 -15.46 -13.22 -2.68
C GLY A 162 -16.82 -13.83 -3.06
N TRP A 163 -16.91 -14.59 -4.15
CA TRP A 163 -18.14 -15.29 -4.51
C TRP A 163 -18.51 -16.38 -3.51
N LEU A 164 -17.54 -17.15 -3.03
CA LEU A 164 -17.80 -18.16 -1.99
C LEU A 164 -18.32 -17.51 -0.71
N ILE A 165 -17.74 -16.39 -0.31
CA ILE A 165 -18.18 -15.67 0.88
C ILE A 165 -19.59 -15.12 0.71
N ASP A 166 -19.90 -14.46 -0.41
CA ASP A 166 -21.26 -13.97 -0.65
C ASP A 166 -22.30 -15.09 -0.74
N ARG A 167 -21.87 -16.33 -1.09
CA ARG A 167 -22.75 -17.48 -1.15
C ARG A 167 -23.02 -18.13 0.21
N PHE A 168 -21.98 -18.20 1.08
CA PHE A 168 -22.04 -19.00 2.30
C PHE A 168 -22.08 -18.18 3.58
N VAL A 169 -21.58 -16.94 3.57
CA VAL A 169 -21.55 -16.06 4.73
C VAL A 169 -22.71 -15.08 4.68
N THR A 170 -23.70 -15.31 5.52
CA THR A 170 -24.89 -14.45 5.62
C THR A 170 -24.73 -13.34 6.66
N THR A 171 -23.64 -13.35 7.43
CA THR A 171 -23.41 -12.38 8.50
C THR A 171 -23.01 -11.03 7.91
N ASP A 172 -23.70 -9.98 8.33
CA ASP A 172 -23.34 -8.60 8.00
C ASP A 172 -22.37 -8.06 9.07
N TYR A 173 -21.17 -7.68 8.65
CA TYR A 173 -20.13 -7.13 9.52
C TYR A 173 -20.10 -5.59 9.51
N ARG A 174 -21.12 -4.94 8.94
CA ARG A 174 -21.19 -3.47 8.90
C ARG A 174 -21.31 -2.91 10.31
N PRO A 175 -20.70 -1.75 10.58
CA PRO A 175 -20.84 -1.10 11.86
C PRO A 175 -22.29 -0.63 12.07
N THR A 176 -22.89 -1.05 13.17
CA THR A 176 -24.17 -0.52 13.60
C THR A 176 -23.94 0.82 14.31
N GLY A 177 -24.11 1.93 13.62
CA GLY A 177 -24.19 3.27 14.23
C GLY A 177 -22.88 4.06 14.38
N GLY A 178 -21.81 3.72 13.62
CA GLY A 178 -20.59 4.52 13.60
C GLY A 178 -20.63 5.67 12.61
N THR A 179 -20.45 6.90 13.07
CA THR A 179 -20.07 8.01 12.19
C THR A 179 -18.65 7.76 11.69
N CYS A 180 -18.51 7.57 10.38
CA CYS A 180 -17.18 7.49 9.74
C CYS A 180 -16.42 8.79 10.05
N GLU A 181 -15.34 8.71 10.83
CA GLU A 181 -14.43 9.86 10.98
C GLU A 181 -13.76 10.10 9.63
N ILE A 182 -14.28 11.09 8.91
CA ILE A 182 -13.68 11.54 7.65
C ILE A 182 -12.31 12.14 8.00
N ALA A 183 -11.25 11.70 7.31
CA ALA A 183 -9.92 12.25 7.47
C ALA A 183 -9.95 13.80 7.44
N PRO A 184 -9.19 14.47 8.32
CA PRO A 184 -9.21 15.92 8.40
C PRO A 184 -8.80 16.53 7.05
N ARG A 185 -9.53 17.56 6.62
CA ARG A 185 -9.25 18.25 5.38
C ARG A 185 -7.93 19.04 5.49
N ILE A 186 -7.02 18.83 4.55
CA ILE A 186 -5.74 19.52 4.49
C ILE A 186 -5.90 20.91 3.86
N GLY A 187 -6.79 21.04 2.89
CA GLY A 187 -7.18 22.30 2.29
C GLY A 187 -6.37 22.69 1.06
N ARG A 188 -5.55 23.74 1.12
CA ARG A 188 -4.85 24.28 -0.06
C ARG A 188 -3.60 23.48 -0.41
N LEU A 189 -3.32 23.39 -1.71
CA LEU A 189 -2.04 22.89 -2.23
C LEU A 189 -0.87 23.69 -1.61
N ARG A 190 0.13 22.96 -1.09
CA ARG A 190 1.28 23.53 -0.39
C ARG A 190 2.54 23.41 -1.22
N LEU A 191 3.50 24.31 -0.99
CA LEU A 191 4.78 24.30 -1.69
C LEU A 191 5.52 22.95 -1.54
N ARG A 192 5.45 22.34 -0.37
CA ARG A 192 6.07 21.04 -0.11
C ARG A 192 5.47 19.91 -0.95
N ASP A 193 4.16 19.96 -1.24
CA ASP A 193 3.47 18.98 -2.08
C ASP A 193 3.98 19.08 -3.53
N MET A 194 4.18 20.33 -3.99
CA MET A 194 4.78 20.60 -5.32
C MET A 194 6.26 20.21 -5.38
N ALA A 195 7.02 20.44 -4.31
CA ALA A 195 8.42 20.03 -4.22
C ALA A 195 8.56 18.51 -4.29
N TYR A 196 7.65 17.78 -3.60
CA TYR A 196 7.61 16.33 -3.68
C TYR A 196 7.30 15.83 -5.10
N LEU A 197 6.31 16.43 -5.75
CA LEU A 197 5.99 16.11 -7.16
C LEU A 197 7.17 16.40 -8.09
N ALA A 198 7.85 17.52 -7.89
CA ALA A 198 9.03 17.90 -8.70
C ALA A 198 10.20 16.91 -8.55
N ALA A 199 10.33 16.27 -7.36
CA ALA A 199 11.31 15.20 -7.15
C ALA A 199 10.81 13.85 -7.71
N ALA A 200 9.51 13.57 -7.63
CA ALA A 200 8.93 12.31 -8.08
C ALA A 200 8.99 12.15 -9.62
N ILE A 201 8.85 13.24 -10.39
CA ILE A 201 8.89 13.18 -11.85
C ILE A 201 10.24 12.61 -12.36
N PRO A 202 11.41 13.19 -12.04
CA PRO A 202 12.69 12.63 -12.45
C PRO A 202 12.92 11.23 -11.83
N GLY A 203 12.47 10.99 -10.60
CA GLY A 203 12.52 9.66 -9.98
C GLY A 203 11.77 8.61 -10.81
N LEU A 204 10.59 8.93 -11.30
CA LEU A 204 9.79 8.04 -12.15
C LEU A 204 10.50 7.76 -13.50
N ILE A 205 11.12 8.76 -14.11
CA ILE A 205 11.86 8.60 -15.37
C ILE A 205 13.03 7.64 -15.16
N VAL A 206 13.78 7.82 -14.09
CA VAL A 206 14.92 6.94 -13.73
C VAL A 206 14.44 5.53 -13.42
N GLY A 207 13.40 5.38 -12.60
CA GLY A 207 12.83 4.09 -12.26
C GLY A 207 12.32 3.33 -13.49
N ALA A 208 11.63 4.02 -14.40
CA ALA A 208 11.17 3.43 -15.67
C ALA A 208 12.35 3.01 -16.57
N ALA A 209 13.43 3.80 -16.60
CA ALA A 209 14.65 3.44 -17.32
C ALA A 209 15.35 2.21 -16.72
N GLN A 210 15.39 2.10 -15.38
CA GLN A 210 15.93 0.92 -14.69
C GLN A 210 15.14 -0.35 -15.04
N ILE A 211 13.80 -0.28 -15.13
CA ILE A 211 12.98 -1.42 -15.61
C ILE A 211 13.39 -1.83 -17.02
N ALA A 212 13.70 -0.86 -17.90
CA ALA A 212 14.19 -1.12 -19.26
C ALA A 212 15.67 -1.51 -19.30
N SER A 213 16.33 -1.72 -18.17
CA SER A 213 17.77 -2.01 -18.05
C SER A 213 18.66 -0.88 -18.58
N ILE A 214 18.18 0.35 -18.55
CA ILE A 214 18.92 1.56 -18.95
C ILE A 214 19.38 2.28 -17.69
N GLU A 215 20.69 2.37 -17.49
CA GLU A 215 21.27 3.10 -16.37
C GLU A 215 21.32 4.60 -16.66
N ILE A 216 20.56 5.39 -15.91
CA ILE A 216 20.61 6.85 -15.93
C ILE A 216 21.29 7.35 -14.68
N HIS A 217 22.46 7.94 -14.80
CA HIS A 217 23.21 8.50 -13.67
C HIS A 217 22.90 9.98 -13.43
N THR A 218 22.46 10.71 -14.46
CA THR A 218 22.17 12.15 -14.37
C THR A 218 20.86 12.49 -15.08
N VAL A 219 20.08 13.37 -14.48
CA VAL A 219 18.86 13.95 -15.06
C VAL A 219 19.00 15.47 -15.00
N LEU A 220 18.77 16.15 -16.12
CA LEU A 220 18.95 17.62 -16.25
C LEU A 220 20.35 18.09 -15.80
N GLY A 221 21.39 17.28 -16.02
CA GLY A 221 22.77 17.61 -15.65
C GLY A 221 23.10 17.45 -14.15
N MET A 222 22.15 16.97 -13.33
CA MET A 222 22.37 16.69 -11.91
C MET A 222 22.35 15.19 -11.65
N PRO A 223 23.18 14.68 -10.71
CA PRO A 223 23.13 13.28 -10.30
C PRO A 223 21.75 12.87 -9.79
N VAL A 224 21.29 11.68 -10.15
CA VAL A 224 20.01 11.10 -9.70
C VAL A 224 19.88 11.10 -8.19
N ALA A 225 20.99 10.86 -7.49
CA ALA A 225 21.05 10.87 -6.03
C ALA A 225 20.47 12.15 -5.40
N TRP A 226 20.66 13.31 -6.00
CA TRP A 226 20.15 14.58 -5.47
C TRP A 226 18.63 14.64 -5.51
N PHE A 227 18.02 14.22 -6.63
CA PHE A 227 16.56 14.19 -6.77
C PHE A 227 15.94 13.16 -5.83
N ALA A 228 16.53 11.97 -5.77
CA ALA A 228 16.04 10.91 -4.91
C ALA A 228 16.10 11.29 -3.44
N LEU A 229 17.24 11.80 -2.96
CA LEU A 229 17.38 12.26 -1.58
C LEU A 229 16.50 13.48 -1.28
N ALA A 230 16.37 14.42 -2.22
CA ALA A 230 15.45 15.55 -2.05
C ALA A 230 13.99 15.06 -1.90
N GLY A 231 13.59 14.06 -2.69
CA GLY A 231 12.29 13.41 -2.57
C GLY A 231 12.12 12.70 -1.22
N VAL A 232 13.11 11.92 -0.79
CA VAL A 232 13.10 11.25 0.52
C VAL A 232 12.96 12.27 1.66
N PHE A 233 13.79 13.31 1.67
CA PHE A 233 13.78 14.32 2.77
C PHE A 233 12.47 15.12 2.77
N THR A 234 11.97 15.48 1.59
CA THR A 234 10.66 16.14 1.48
C THR A 234 9.53 15.21 1.95
N GLY A 235 9.57 13.93 1.58
CA GLY A 235 8.63 12.92 2.06
C GLY A 235 8.67 12.74 3.56
N LEU A 236 9.86 12.60 4.15
CA LEU A 236 10.04 12.53 5.61
C LEU A 236 9.50 13.78 6.32
N ALA A 237 9.75 14.97 5.76
CA ALA A 237 9.24 16.23 6.32
C ALA A 237 7.70 16.32 6.22
N ILE A 238 7.10 15.86 5.10
CA ILE A 238 5.64 15.78 4.94
C ILE A 238 5.08 14.81 6.00
N TRP A 239 5.60 13.60 6.06
CA TRP A 239 5.13 12.55 6.96
C TRP A 239 5.24 12.91 8.45
N ALA A 240 6.35 13.56 8.85
CA ALA A 240 6.61 13.95 10.25
C ALA A 240 5.58 14.94 10.78
N VAL A 241 5.09 15.85 9.93
CA VAL A 241 4.13 16.91 10.32
C VAL A 241 2.71 16.64 9.78
N SER A 242 2.47 15.51 9.11
CA SER A 242 1.17 15.17 8.52
C SER A 242 0.12 14.87 9.58
N PRO A 243 -1.09 15.42 9.47
CA PRO A 243 -2.24 14.99 10.26
C PRO A 243 -2.78 13.63 9.82
N VAL A 244 -2.39 13.18 8.63
CA VAL A 244 -2.88 11.94 7.99
C VAL A 244 -2.27 10.71 8.65
N THR A 245 -3.10 9.71 8.93
CA THR A 245 -2.65 8.43 9.51
C THR A 245 -2.48 7.33 8.48
N ALA A 246 -3.29 7.36 7.41
CA ALA A 246 -3.24 6.39 6.32
C ALA A 246 -3.79 7.02 5.04
N MET A 247 -4.93 7.70 5.12
CA MET A 247 -5.62 8.28 3.96
C MET A 247 -5.92 9.75 4.13
N THR A 248 -5.97 10.44 3.01
CA THR A 248 -6.35 11.84 2.88
C THR A 248 -7.85 12.00 2.66
N ASN A 249 -8.35 13.21 2.88
CA ASN A 249 -9.74 13.53 2.57
C ASN A 249 -9.96 13.56 1.05
N PRO A 250 -11.01 12.91 0.51
CA PRO A 250 -11.30 12.88 -0.93
C PRO A 250 -11.52 14.25 -1.57
N VAL A 251 -11.86 15.27 -0.76
CA VAL A 251 -12.07 16.66 -1.23
C VAL A 251 -10.76 17.43 -1.42
N ASP A 252 -9.65 16.93 -0.89
CA ASP A 252 -8.35 17.57 -1.03
C ASP A 252 -7.81 17.49 -2.46
N ASN A 253 -6.84 18.36 -2.77
CA ASN A 253 -6.23 18.39 -4.09
C ASN A 253 -5.50 17.07 -4.39
N PRO A 254 -5.65 16.49 -5.61
CA PRO A 254 -4.94 15.26 -6.01
C PRO A 254 -3.44 15.26 -5.72
N VAL A 255 -2.75 16.38 -5.95
CA VAL A 255 -1.31 16.49 -5.66
C VAL A 255 -1.03 16.43 -4.16
N THR A 256 -1.85 17.07 -3.34
CA THR A 256 -1.72 17.00 -1.88
C THR A 256 -2.00 15.59 -1.37
N ARG A 257 -3.04 14.94 -1.88
CA ARG A 257 -3.37 13.54 -1.55
C ARG A 257 -2.20 12.62 -1.92
N MET A 258 -1.73 12.71 -3.15
CA MET A 258 -0.55 11.97 -3.62
C MET A 258 0.66 12.18 -2.70
N ALA A 259 1.05 13.43 -2.43
CA ALA A 259 2.25 13.71 -1.65
C ALA A 259 2.16 13.19 -0.20
N GLU A 260 1.02 13.35 0.46
CA GLU A 260 0.81 12.89 1.85
C GLU A 260 0.80 11.36 1.95
N GLU A 261 0.09 10.68 1.06
CA GLU A 261 -0.02 9.22 1.08
C GLU A 261 1.27 8.56 0.63
N THR A 262 1.91 9.05 -0.46
CA THR A 262 3.21 8.52 -0.86
C THR A 262 4.27 8.75 0.22
N ALA A 263 4.28 9.91 0.89
CA ALA A 263 5.20 10.17 1.99
C ALA A 263 5.02 9.16 3.15
N PHE A 264 3.77 8.80 3.46
CA PHE A 264 3.47 7.76 4.45
C PHE A 264 4.03 6.40 4.03
N ILE A 265 3.78 5.97 2.80
CA ILE A 265 4.24 4.71 2.25
C ILE A 265 5.77 4.66 2.17
N SER A 266 6.41 5.74 1.71
CA SER A 266 7.88 5.83 1.55
C SER A 266 8.63 5.52 2.83
N VAL A 267 8.11 5.94 3.99
CA VAL A 267 8.75 5.65 5.28
C VAL A 267 8.78 4.15 5.57
N TRP A 268 7.69 3.44 5.30
CA TRP A 268 7.62 1.99 5.48
C TRP A 268 8.54 1.24 4.52
N VAL A 269 8.61 1.69 3.27
CA VAL A 269 9.53 1.12 2.26
C VAL A 269 10.98 1.31 2.68
N ILE A 270 11.36 2.52 3.12
CA ILE A 270 12.72 2.80 3.62
C ILE A 270 13.05 1.91 4.82
N LEU A 271 12.13 1.79 5.79
CA LEU A 271 12.34 0.94 6.95
C LEU A 271 12.51 -0.54 6.56
N ALA A 272 11.73 -1.03 5.60
CA ALA A 272 11.85 -2.40 5.10
C ALA A 272 13.22 -2.64 4.47
N TYR A 273 13.68 -1.76 3.59
CA TYR A 273 14.99 -1.86 2.95
C TYR A 273 16.14 -1.80 3.99
N LEU A 274 16.10 -0.82 4.89
CA LEU A 274 17.10 -0.70 5.95
C LEU A 274 17.14 -1.94 6.86
N THR A 275 15.97 -2.47 7.23
CA THR A 275 15.89 -3.65 8.10
C THR A 275 16.55 -4.86 7.44
N TYR A 276 16.25 -5.12 6.16
CA TYR A 276 16.81 -6.24 5.43
C TYR A 276 18.32 -6.10 5.23
N ASP A 277 18.76 -4.99 4.67
CA ASP A 277 20.17 -4.81 4.31
C ASP A 277 21.08 -4.64 5.53
N TYR A 278 20.59 -4.01 6.60
CA TYR A 278 21.34 -3.94 7.86
C TYR A 278 21.45 -5.31 8.54
N ALA A 279 20.40 -6.12 8.50
CA ALA A 279 20.46 -7.48 9.02
C ALA A 279 21.52 -8.32 8.28
N ASN A 280 21.57 -8.18 6.97
CA ASN A 280 22.55 -8.85 6.15
C ASN A 280 23.97 -8.31 6.38
N ALA A 281 24.15 -6.97 6.33
CA ALA A 281 25.47 -6.34 6.38
C ALA A 281 26.14 -6.37 7.76
N TYR A 282 25.36 -6.23 8.85
CA TYR A 282 25.91 -6.04 10.20
C TYR A 282 25.64 -7.19 11.15
N LEU A 283 24.58 -7.98 10.96
CA LEU A 283 24.32 -9.14 11.80
C LEU A 283 24.88 -10.43 11.19
N GLY A 284 25.39 -10.39 9.95
CA GLY A 284 25.90 -11.57 9.26
C GLY A 284 24.87 -12.68 9.12
N LEU A 285 23.58 -12.34 9.21
CA LEU A 285 22.50 -13.28 9.06
C LEU A 285 22.39 -13.63 7.58
N ASP A 286 22.92 -14.82 7.23
CA ASP A 286 22.58 -15.41 5.94
C ASP A 286 21.11 -15.84 5.98
N ILE A 287 20.25 -14.84 5.73
CA ILE A 287 18.79 -14.99 5.73
C ILE A 287 18.38 -16.11 4.76
N LYS A 288 19.11 -16.27 3.65
CA LYS A 288 18.88 -17.32 2.66
C LYS A 288 19.06 -18.72 3.24
N THR A 289 20.17 -18.95 3.94
CA THR A 289 20.45 -20.26 4.58
C THR A 289 19.46 -20.56 5.70
N LEU A 290 19.09 -19.54 6.49
CA LEU A 290 18.08 -19.69 7.53
C LEU A 290 16.72 -20.12 6.93
N PHE A 291 16.29 -19.49 5.83
CA PHE A 291 15.01 -19.82 5.20
C PHE A 291 14.99 -21.19 4.54
N ILE A 292 16.10 -21.67 3.98
CA ILE A 292 16.20 -23.02 3.42
C ILE A 292 15.93 -24.09 4.49
N SER A 293 16.40 -23.88 5.73
CA SER A 293 16.20 -24.83 6.84
C SER A 293 14.74 -24.93 7.31
N VAL A 294 13.92 -23.91 7.05
CA VAL A 294 12.49 -23.83 7.45
C VAL A 294 11.54 -23.85 6.25
N ALA A 295 12.01 -24.31 5.10
CA ALA A 295 11.26 -24.27 3.83
C ALA A 295 9.79 -24.73 3.90
N PRO A 296 9.40 -25.80 4.61
CA PRO A 296 8.01 -26.21 4.71
C PRO A 296 7.10 -25.21 5.45
N ILE A 297 7.68 -24.34 6.26
CA ILE A 297 6.93 -23.36 7.06
C ILE A 297 6.83 -22.01 6.33
N LEU A 298 7.62 -21.78 5.28
CA LEU A 298 7.70 -20.50 4.60
C LEU A 298 6.36 -19.98 4.04
N PRO A 299 5.49 -20.79 3.40
CA PRO A 299 4.18 -20.31 2.98
C PRO A 299 3.32 -19.85 4.16
N LEU A 300 3.37 -20.57 5.29
CA LEU A 300 2.66 -20.16 6.51
C LEU A 300 3.25 -18.87 7.10
N MET A 301 4.56 -18.73 7.13
CA MET A 301 5.22 -17.50 7.58
C MET A 301 4.87 -16.32 6.65
N GLY A 302 4.87 -16.53 5.35
CA GLY A 302 4.44 -15.53 4.38
C GLY A 302 3.00 -15.07 4.65
N ALA A 303 2.08 -16.01 4.81
CA ALA A 303 0.71 -15.72 5.14
C ALA A 303 0.57 -15.01 6.51
N ALA A 304 1.35 -15.42 7.52
CA ALA A 304 1.33 -14.79 8.84
C ALA A 304 1.83 -13.33 8.82
N VAL A 305 2.87 -13.04 8.04
CA VAL A 305 3.34 -11.66 7.82
C VAL A 305 2.25 -10.81 7.15
N GLY A 306 1.41 -11.42 6.32
CA GLY A 306 0.27 -10.77 5.70
C GLY A 306 -0.76 -10.19 6.69
N PHE A 307 -0.83 -10.68 7.93
CA PHE A 307 -1.69 -10.09 8.97
C PHE A 307 -1.19 -8.74 9.50
N ILE A 308 0.06 -8.40 9.25
CA ILE A 308 0.60 -7.11 9.69
C ILE A 308 0.06 -6.04 8.75
N PRO A 309 -0.75 -5.08 9.27
CA PRO A 309 -1.33 -4.04 8.43
C PRO A 309 -0.27 -3.19 7.74
N GLY A 310 -0.50 -2.90 6.46
CA GLY A 310 0.36 -2.00 5.71
C GLY A 310 1.15 -2.66 4.59
N CYS A 311 1.62 -1.85 3.65
CA CYS A 311 2.42 -2.31 2.51
C CYS A 311 3.88 -2.62 2.88
N GLY A 312 4.41 -2.07 3.99
CA GLY A 312 5.79 -2.29 4.42
C GLY A 312 6.18 -3.75 4.61
N PRO A 313 5.44 -4.53 5.41
CA PRO A 313 5.70 -5.96 5.57
C PRO A 313 5.67 -6.73 4.25
N GLN A 314 4.77 -6.37 3.35
CA GLN A 314 4.65 -6.98 2.03
C GLN A 314 5.83 -6.63 1.12
N VAL A 315 6.29 -5.38 1.14
CA VAL A 315 7.50 -4.94 0.44
C VAL A 315 8.73 -5.70 0.95
N LEU A 316 8.83 -5.91 2.27
CA LEU A 316 9.90 -6.74 2.85
C LEU A 316 9.87 -8.17 2.29
N VAL A 317 8.71 -8.83 2.27
CA VAL A 317 8.57 -10.19 1.73
C VAL A 317 8.88 -10.23 0.23
N ALA A 318 8.41 -9.25 -0.55
CA ALA A 318 8.75 -9.13 -1.97
C ALA A 318 10.25 -8.92 -2.18
N THR A 319 10.92 -8.11 -1.36
CA THR A 319 12.37 -7.91 -1.39
C THR A 319 13.12 -9.20 -1.08
N LEU A 320 12.69 -9.96 -0.07
CA LEU A 320 13.27 -11.27 0.25
C LEU A 320 13.16 -12.26 -0.93
N PHE A 321 12.04 -12.25 -1.63
CA PHE A 321 11.85 -13.06 -2.83
C PHE A 321 12.77 -12.61 -3.97
N VAL A 322 12.81 -11.31 -4.27
CA VAL A 322 13.67 -10.74 -5.32
C VAL A 322 15.14 -11.10 -5.09
N ASN A 323 15.58 -11.08 -3.84
CA ASN A 323 16.94 -11.47 -3.44
C ASN A 323 17.15 -13.00 -3.37
N GLY A 324 16.14 -13.79 -3.73
CA GLY A 324 16.21 -15.27 -3.71
C GLY A 324 16.33 -15.87 -2.30
N ALA A 325 15.91 -15.12 -1.27
CA ALA A 325 15.91 -15.60 0.12
C ALA A 325 14.70 -16.48 0.43
N ILE A 326 13.56 -16.23 -0.19
CA ILE A 326 12.34 -17.03 0.00
C ILE A 326 11.79 -17.51 -1.35
N PRO A 327 11.07 -18.64 -1.38
CA PRO A 327 10.46 -19.17 -2.59
C PRO A 327 9.22 -18.37 -3.01
N PHE A 328 8.85 -18.47 -4.29
CA PHE A 328 7.64 -17.87 -4.85
C PHE A 328 6.37 -18.31 -4.10
N SER A 329 6.31 -19.53 -3.58
CA SER A 329 5.19 -20.03 -2.77
C SER A 329 4.94 -19.21 -1.50
N ALA A 330 6.01 -18.74 -0.83
CA ALA A 330 5.91 -17.89 0.34
C ALA A 330 5.48 -16.46 -0.03
N LEU A 331 6.01 -15.92 -1.14
CA LEU A 331 5.56 -14.64 -1.68
C LEU A 331 4.08 -14.68 -2.04
N ALA A 332 3.62 -15.73 -2.73
CA ALA A 332 2.22 -15.89 -3.12
C ALA A 332 1.29 -15.97 -1.90
N ALA A 333 1.69 -16.73 -0.88
CA ALA A 333 0.93 -16.81 0.36
C ALA A 333 0.84 -15.45 1.07
N ASN A 334 1.94 -14.71 1.14
CA ASN A 334 1.95 -13.35 1.69
C ASN A 334 1.07 -12.40 0.89
N ALA A 335 1.25 -12.37 -0.43
CA ALA A 335 0.54 -11.46 -1.31
C ALA A 335 -0.99 -11.63 -1.24
N ILE A 336 -1.48 -12.86 -1.12
CA ILE A 336 -2.92 -13.18 -1.05
C ILE A 336 -3.50 -12.89 0.33
N SER A 337 -2.72 -13.03 1.40
CA SER A 337 -3.17 -12.79 2.77
C SER A 337 -3.01 -11.34 3.22
N ASN A 338 -2.21 -10.55 2.53
CA ASN A 338 -1.94 -9.16 2.92
C ASN A 338 -2.97 -8.22 2.32
N ASP A 339 -3.58 -7.43 3.19
CA ASP A 339 -4.61 -6.45 2.81
C ASP A 339 -4.00 -5.06 2.48
N GLY A 340 -2.68 -4.93 2.52
CA GLY A 340 -1.96 -3.67 2.26
C GLY A 340 -2.38 -2.52 3.17
N ASP A 341 -2.20 -1.29 2.69
CA ASP A 341 -2.62 -0.08 3.41
C ASP A 341 -4.14 0.09 3.42
N ALA A 342 -4.89 -0.65 2.60
CA ALA A 342 -6.34 -0.64 2.60
C ALA A 342 -6.94 -1.19 3.92
N LEU A 343 -6.16 -1.95 4.68
CA LEU A 343 -6.59 -2.44 5.99
C LEU A 343 -6.76 -1.31 7.02
N PHE A 344 -5.98 -0.22 6.95
CA PHE A 344 -6.13 0.90 7.88
C PHE A 344 -7.50 1.59 7.79
N PRO A 345 -7.95 2.04 6.61
CA PRO A 345 -9.32 2.54 6.49
C PRO A 345 -10.37 1.46 6.72
N ALA A 346 -10.12 0.20 6.38
CA ALA A 346 -11.04 -0.89 6.68
C ALA A 346 -11.25 -1.05 8.20
N ILE A 347 -10.19 -1.02 8.99
CA ILE A 347 -10.25 -1.05 10.46
C ILE A 347 -10.98 0.20 11.00
N ALA A 348 -10.72 1.37 10.43
CA ALA A 348 -11.34 2.61 10.88
C ALA A 348 -12.85 2.66 10.57
N LEU A 349 -13.26 2.15 9.40
CA LEU A 349 -14.63 2.21 8.91
C LEU A 349 -15.49 1.02 9.38
N ALA A 350 -14.92 -0.17 9.39
CA ALA A 350 -15.62 -1.42 9.69
C ALA A 350 -14.67 -2.45 10.31
N PRO A 351 -14.27 -2.29 11.59
CA PRO A 351 -13.20 -3.10 12.20
C PRO A 351 -13.49 -4.61 12.21
N ARG A 352 -14.75 -4.99 12.42
CA ARG A 352 -15.15 -6.40 12.36
C ARG A 352 -15.05 -6.97 10.94
N ALA A 353 -15.46 -6.20 9.96
CA ALA A 353 -15.35 -6.60 8.56
C ALA A 353 -13.88 -6.72 8.13
N ALA A 354 -13.02 -5.78 8.53
CA ALA A 354 -11.58 -5.81 8.29
C ALA A 354 -10.96 -7.10 8.84
N LEU A 355 -11.15 -7.37 10.14
CA LEU A 355 -10.64 -8.57 10.78
C LEU A 355 -11.12 -9.86 10.10
N MET A 356 -12.41 -9.94 9.79
CA MET A 356 -12.97 -11.13 9.13
C MET A 356 -12.48 -11.27 7.71
N ALA A 357 -12.30 -10.18 6.97
CA ALA A 357 -11.74 -10.23 5.63
C ALA A 357 -10.31 -10.78 5.63
N THR A 358 -9.46 -10.29 6.53
CA THR A 358 -8.10 -10.81 6.71
C THR A 358 -8.10 -12.30 7.08
N VAL A 359 -9.00 -12.75 7.96
CA VAL A 359 -9.10 -14.18 8.29
C VAL A 359 -9.53 -15.02 7.08
N PHE A 360 -10.48 -14.54 6.29
CA PHE A 360 -10.92 -15.26 5.10
C PHE A 360 -9.88 -15.28 3.98
N SER A 361 -9.05 -14.25 3.83
CA SER A 361 -7.98 -14.21 2.81
C SER A 361 -6.86 -15.22 3.09
N VAL A 362 -6.66 -15.64 4.34
CA VAL A 362 -5.66 -16.67 4.69
C VAL A 362 -5.97 -18.02 4.08
N ILE A 363 -7.24 -18.36 3.93
CA ILE A 363 -7.62 -19.68 3.38
C ILE A 363 -7.06 -19.85 1.95
N PRO A 364 -7.38 -18.98 0.97
CA PRO A 364 -6.79 -19.07 -0.36
C PRO A 364 -5.27 -18.87 -0.36
N ALA A 365 -4.73 -18.03 0.54
CA ALA A 365 -3.30 -17.81 0.69
C ALA A 365 -2.55 -19.10 1.01
N LEU A 366 -3.02 -19.87 1.99
CA LEU A 366 -2.42 -21.13 2.36
C LEU A 366 -2.65 -22.21 1.30
N VAL A 367 -3.85 -22.29 0.70
CA VAL A 367 -4.14 -23.25 -0.37
C VAL A 367 -3.22 -23.03 -1.57
N ILE A 368 -3.06 -21.78 -2.02
CA ILE A 368 -2.19 -21.46 -3.16
C ILE A 368 -0.72 -21.56 -2.77
N GLY A 369 -0.32 -21.03 -1.60
CA GLY A 369 1.05 -21.08 -1.14
C GLY A 369 1.55 -22.53 -0.98
N TYR A 370 0.81 -23.37 -0.28
CA TYR A 370 1.18 -24.79 -0.15
C TYR A 370 0.96 -25.58 -1.44
N GLY A 371 -0.04 -25.24 -2.24
CA GLY A 371 -0.21 -25.79 -3.57
C GLY A 371 1.03 -25.59 -4.43
N LEU A 372 1.56 -24.37 -4.50
CA LEU A 372 2.81 -24.08 -5.20
C LEU A 372 4.02 -24.80 -4.56
N TYR A 373 4.09 -24.83 -3.24
CA TYR A 373 5.18 -25.49 -2.53
C TYR A 373 5.27 -26.99 -2.83
N PHE A 374 4.14 -27.71 -2.85
CA PHE A 374 4.13 -29.17 -3.04
C PHE A 374 4.08 -29.59 -4.50
N PHE A 375 3.32 -28.89 -5.34
CA PHE A 375 3.09 -29.30 -6.73
C PHE A 375 4.01 -28.62 -7.75
N ALA A 376 4.62 -27.50 -7.38
CA ALA A 376 5.53 -26.75 -8.24
C ALA A 376 6.78 -26.27 -7.46
N PRO A 377 7.52 -27.18 -6.78
CA PRO A 377 8.71 -26.79 -6.04
C PRO A 377 9.75 -26.19 -7.00
N GLY A 378 10.29 -25.03 -6.66
CA GLY A 378 11.23 -24.32 -7.53
C GLY A 378 10.60 -23.47 -8.64
N PHE A 379 9.27 -23.41 -8.73
CA PHE A 379 8.61 -22.53 -9.68
C PHE A 379 8.90 -21.06 -9.36
N MET A 380 9.42 -20.32 -10.34
CA MET A 380 9.80 -18.91 -10.25
C MET A 380 10.91 -18.57 -9.22
N ASN A 381 11.61 -19.56 -8.68
CA ASN A 381 12.69 -19.36 -7.70
C ASN A 381 14.02 -19.01 -8.39
#